data_73c1c8ecc96a19599d9d2768108fd371
#
_entry.id   73c1c8ecc96a19599d9d2768108fd371
#
_cell.length_a   1.000
_cell.length_b   1.000
_cell.length_c   1.000
_cell.angle_alpha   90.00
_cell.angle_beta   90.00
_cell.angle_gamma   90.00
#
_symmetry.space_group_name_H-M   'P 1'
#
loop_
_entity.id
_entity.type
_entity.pdbx_description
1 polymer ?
#
loop_
_entity_poly.entity_id
_entity_poly.type
_entity_poly.pdbx_seq_one_letter_code
_entity_poly.pdbx_strand_id
1 'polypeptide(L)'
;MKIAIIGSGISGLSVAHQLRGQADITLYEAGDYFGGHTHTVDVTLPDASGAPVTHGVDTGFLVFNERTYPHLIRLLADLGVETAQSDMSFSVQVPGALGGSGGGRTLEWSGTNLSTVFAQRSNLVNPRFLGMLRDLLRFNKLCTRIAEKQADAAL
;
A
#
# COMPACT_ATOMS: atom_id res chain seq x y z
N MET A 1 11.41 35.09 2.70
CA MET A 1 11.22 34.61 1.32
C MET A 1 9.78 34.14 1.20
N LYS A 2 9.11 34.40 0.08
CA LYS A 2 7.75 33.88 -0.19
C LYS A 2 7.85 32.66 -1.09
N ILE A 3 7.15 31.57 -0.72
CA ILE A 3 7.18 30.30 -1.42
C ILE A 3 5.73 29.86 -1.68
N ALA A 4 5.42 29.51 -2.93
CA ALA A 4 4.19 28.85 -3.31
C ALA A 4 4.42 27.36 -3.45
N ILE A 5 3.61 26.55 -2.79
CA ILE A 5 3.61 25.07 -2.89
C ILE A 5 2.33 24.66 -3.58
N ILE A 6 2.43 23.88 -4.65
CA ILE A 6 1.30 23.41 -5.44
C ILE A 6 1.03 21.95 -5.11
N GLY A 7 -0.16 21.69 -4.57
CA GLY A 7 -0.61 20.36 -4.13
C GLY A 7 -0.34 20.10 -2.66
N SER A 8 -1.37 19.61 -1.96
CA SER A 8 -1.36 19.27 -0.54
C SER A 8 -1.19 17.77 -0.26
N GLY A 9 -0.67 17.01 -1.20
CA GLY A 9 -0.24 15.63 -0.95
C GLY A 9 0.98 15.58 -0.02
N ILE A 10 1.42 14.36 0.34
CA ILE A 10 2.53 14.16 1.29
C ILE A 10 3.79 14.97 0.94
N SER A 11 4.11 15.13 -0.34
CA SER A 11 5.29 15.90 -0.77
C SER A 11 5.14 17.38 -0.46
N GLY A 12 4.01 18.00 -0.81
CA GLY A 12 3.75 19.42 -0.54
C GLY A 12 3.67 19.70 0.94
N LEU A 13 2.98 18.87 1.72
CA LEU A 13 2.87 18.99 3.17
C LEU A 13 4.22 18.83 3.86
N SER A 14 5.06 17.87 3.43
CA SER A 14 6.40 17.67 3.99
C SER A 14 7.30 18.87 3.75
N VAL A 15 7.26 19.47 2.55
CA VAL A 15 8.03 20.69 2.24
C VAL A 15 7.54 21.86 3.08
N ALA A 16 6.21 22.04 3.19
CA ALA A 16 5.63 23.08 4.03
C ALA A 16 6.06 22.93 5.50
N HIS A 17 6.03 21.70 6.01
CA HIS A 17 6.46 21.40 7.38
C HIS A 17 7.94 21.72 7.61
N GLN A 18 8.83 21.35 6.70
CA GLN A 18 10.26 21.60 6.83
C GLN A 18 10.62 23.08 6.73
N LEU A 19 9.89 23.86 5.93
CA LEU A 19 10.13 25.28 5.73
C LEU A 19 9.37 26.18 6.71
N ARG A 20 8.57 25.61 7.60
CA ARG A 20 7.84 26.38 8.62
C ARG A 20 8.79 27.25 9.44
N GLY A 21 8.42 28.50 9.64
CA GLY A 21 9.25 29.48 10.37
C GLY A 21 10.47 30.01 9.62
N GLN A 22 10.77 29.49 8.41
CA GLN A 22 11.88 29.94 7.57
C GLN A 22 11.40 30.76 6.37
N ALA A 23 10.16 30.57 5.94
CA ALA A 23 9.57 31.25 4.80
C ALA A 23 8.08 31.55 5.03
N ASP A 24 7.58 32.53 4.28
CA ASP A 24 6.15 32.81 4.14
C ASP A 24 5.58 31.87 3.06
N ILE A 25 4.85 30.86 3.50
CA ILE A 25 4.40 29.74 2.63
C ILE A 25 2.94 29.91 2.29
N THR A 26 2.61 29.81 0.99
CA THR A 26 1.25 29.65 0.50
C THR A 26 1.11 28.28 -0.15
N LEU A 27 0.21 27.45 0.40
CA LEU A 27 -0.10 26.12 -0.14
C LEU A 27 -1.38 26.22 -0.98
N TYR A 28 -1.30 25.78 -2.23
CA TYR A 28 -2.43 25.74 -3.18
C TYR A 28 -2.87 24.28 -3.37
N GLU A 29 -4.16 24.04 -3.21
CA GLU A 29 -4.79 22.74 -3.45
C GLU A 29 -5.97 22.91 -4.42
N ALA A 30 -6.10 22.01 -5.39
CA ALA A 30 -7.19 22.03 -6.36
C ALA A 30 -8.43 21.25 -5.90
N GLY A 31 -8.24 20.31 -4.95
CA GLY A 31 -9.31 19.53 -4.35
C GLY A 31 -9.95 20.24 -3.16
N ASP A 32 -10.95 19.61 -2.59
CA ASP A 32 -11.73 20.08 -1.46
C ASP A 32 -11.20 19.60 -0.09
N TYR A 33 -10.12 18.80 -0.11
CA TYR A 33 -9.45 18.31 1.09
C TYR A 33 -7.92 18.30 0.94
N PHE A 34 -7.20 18.30 2.06
CA PHE A 34 -5.75 18.16 2.11
C PHE A 34 -5.36 16.69 2.29
N GLY A 35 -4.17 16.31 1.80
CA GLY A 35 -3.59 14.98 2.02
C GLY A 35 -3.33 14.20 0.73
N GLY A 36 -4.00 14.51 -0.36
CA GLY A 36 -3.83 13.80 -1.62
C GLY A 36 -4.27 12.33 -1.50
N HIS A 37 -3.34 11.38 -1.64
CA HIS A 37 -3.64 9.95 -1.47
C HIS A 37 -3.84 9.51 -0.01
N THR A 38 -3.49 10.31 0.97
CA THR A 38 -3.88 10.08 2.36
C THR A 38 -5.26 10.69 2.58
N HIS A 39 -6.27 9.83 2.72
CA HIS A 39 -7.65 10.27 2.79
C HIS A 39 -8.43 9.40 3.77
N THR A 40 -8.85 9.99 4.87
CA THR A 40 -9.67 9.36 5.90
C THR A 40 -11.09 9.89 5.78
N VAL A 41 -12.07 9.00 5.73
CA VAL A 41 -13.48 9.32 5.63
C VAL A 41 -14.19 8.88 6.91
N ASP A 42 -14.96 9.78 7.49
CA ASP A 42 -15.79 9.47 8.65
C ASP A 42 -17.02 8.65 8.23
N VAL A 43 -17.13 7.44 8.79
CA VAL A 43 -18.25 6.54 8.56
C VAL A 43 -18.99 6.33 9.87
N THR A 44 -20.27 6.69 9.92
CA THR A 44 -21.10 6.51 11.09
C THR A 44 -21.95 5.25 10.94
N LEU A 45 -21.77 4.30 11.84
CA LEU A 45 -22.52 3.04 11.89
C LEU A 45 -23.16 2.86 13.27
N PRO A 46 -24.30 2.18 13.37
CA PRO A 46 -24.88 1.83 14.67
C PRO A 46 -24.02 0.77 15.35
N ASP A 47 -23.78 0.92 16.64
CA ASP A 47 -23.19 -0.11 17.49
C ASP A 47 -24.20 -1.23 17.83
N ALA A 48 -23.80 -2.17 18.69
CA ALA A 48 -24.66 -3.29 19.11
C ALA A 48 -25.91 -2.83 19.89
N SER A 49 -25.92 -1.61 20.42
CA SER A 49 -27.07 -1.00 21.11
C SER A 49 -27.97 -0.18 20.19
N GLY A 50 -27.55 0.04 18.94
CA GLY A 50 -28.22 0.91 17.96
C GLY A 50 -27.78 2.38 18.06
N ALA A 51 -26.82 2.72 18.92
CA ALA A 51 -26.30 4.08 19.02
C ALA A 51 -25.32 4.39 17.86
N PRO A 52 -25.35 5.60 17.28
CA PRO A 52 -24.45 5.96 16.19
C PRO A 52 -23.02 6.12 16.72
N VAL A 53 -22.06 5.40 16.12
CA VAL A 53 -20.63 5.52 16.38
C VAL A 53 -19.92 5.87 15.08
N THR A 54 -19.10 6.93 15.12
CA THR A 54 -18.32 7.37 13.97
C THR A 54 -16.91 6.81 14.03
N HIS A 55 -16.46 6.24 12.93
CA HIS A 55 -15.13 5.68 12.72
C HIS A 55 -14.44 6.41 11.56
N GLY A 56 -13.20 6.85 11.77
CA GLY A 56 -12.34 7.30 10.68
C GLY A 56 -11.84 6.09 9.89
N VAL A 57 -12.18 6.03 8.60
CA VAL A 57 -11.78 4.94 7.70
C VAL A 57 -10.82 5.47 6.67
N ASP A 58 -9.60 4.95 6.67
CA ASP A 58 -8.60 5.29 5.66
C ASP A 58 -8.97 4.65 4.32
N THR A 59 -9.11 5.49 3.28
CA THR A 59 -9.54 5.06 1.94
C THR A 59 -8.44 5.14 0.89
N GLY A 60 -7.27 5.65 1.28
CA GLY A 60 -6.13 5.85 0.38
C GLY A 60 -4.88 5.09 0.81
N PHE A 61 -3.81 5.80 1.11
CA PHE A 61 -2.56 5.20 1.56
C PHE A 61 -2.69 4.61 2.98
N LEU A 62 -2.75 3.29 3.08
CA LEU A 62 -3.08 2.58 4.33
C LEU A 62 -1.85 2.08 5.09
N VAL A 63 -0.79 1.68 4.38
CA VAL A 63 0.35 1.00 4.99
C VAL A 63 1.68 1.47 4.40
N PHE A 64 2.71 1.44 5.22
CA PHE A 64 4.09 1.66 4.82
C PHE A 64 5.00 0.63 5.51
N ASN A 65 6.25 0.51 5.07
CA ASN A 65 7.24 -0.31 5.75
C ASN A 65 8.47 0.52 6.14
N GLU A 66 9.14 0.10 7.18
CA GLU A 66 10.26 0.86 7.76
C GLU A 66 11.47 0.94 6.80
N ARG A 67 11.65 -0.06 5.96
CA ARG A 67 12.80 -0.14 5.06
C ARG A 67 12.76 0.90 3.93
N THR A 68 11.60 1.13 3.34
CA THR A 68 11.46 1.96 2.12
C THR A 68 10.91 3.35 2.37
N TYR A 69 10.46 3.63 3.61
CA TYR A 69 9.86 4.91 3.98
C TYR A 69 10.57 5.63 5.16
N PRO A 70 11.92 5.72 5.19
CA PRO A 70 12.63 6.29 6.34
C PRO A 70 12.27 7.77 6.59
N HIS A 71 12.00 8.54 5.54
CA HIS A 71 11.61 9.94 5.66
C HIS A 71 10.18 10.12 6.18
N LEU A 72 9.27 9.22 5.81
CA LEU A 72 7.90 9.22 6.34
C LEU A 72 7.90 8.90 7.83
N ILE A 73 8.64 7.87 8.24
CA ILE A 73 8.77 7.49 9.65
C ILE A 73 9.30 8.66 10.49
N ARG A 74 10.32 9.35 9.99
CA ARG A 74 10.87 10.54 10.64
C ARG A 74 9.84 11.67 10.75
N LEU A 75 9.10 11.94 9.67
CA LEU A 75 8.04 12.94 9.66
C LEU A 75 6.95 12.63 10.69
N LEU A 76 6.48 11.37 10.73
CA LEU A 76 5.46 10.94 11.69
C LEU A 76 5.96 11.07 13.14
N ALA A 77 7.21 10.70 13.40
CA ALA A 77 7.83 10.87 14.70
C ALA A 77 7.95 12.36 15.10
N ASP A 78 8.39 13.23 14.18
CA ASP A 78 8.51 14.67 14.40
C ASP A 78 7.14 15.35 14.66
N LEU A 79 6.06 14.76 14.12
CA LEU A 79 4.69 15.21 14.33
C LEU A 79 4.01 14.55 15.55
N GLY A 80 4.63 13.57 16.19
CA GLY A 80 4.03 12.80 17.29
C GLY A 80 2.86 11.92 16.85
N VAL A 81 2.84 11.48 15.59
CA VAL A 81 1.79 10.60 15.05
C VAL A 81 2.13 9.15 15.40
N GLU A 82 1.24 8.51 16.12
CA GLU A 82 1.35 7.09 16.46
C GLU A 82 1.06 6.20 15.24
N THR A 83 1.82 5.12 15.14
CA THR A 83 1.65 4.11 14.09
C THR A 83 1.44 2.75 14.71
N ALA A 84 0.64 1.91 14.05
CA ALA A 84 0.37 0.55 14.48
C ALA A 84 0.91 -0.46 13.47
N GLN A 85 1.33 -1.62 13.96
CA GLN A 85 1.69 -2.72 13.07
C GLN A 85 0.43 -3.30 12.42
N SER A 86 0.51 -3.55 11.12
CA SER A 86 -0.55 -4.20 10.38
C SER A 86 -0.01 -5.37 9.56
N ASP A 87 -0.83 -6.40 9.40
CA ASP A 87 -0.54 -7.52 8.53
C ASP A 87 -0.98 -7.19 7.11
N MET A 88 -0.05 -7.29 6.18
CA MET A 88 -0.34 -7.09 4.77
C MET A 88 -0.35 -8.44 4.06
N SER A 89 -1.50 -8.81 3.52
CA SER A 89 -1.68 -9.99 2.69
C SER A 89 -2.26 -9.61 1.33
N PHE A 90 -2.01 -10.43 0.33
CA PHE A 90 -2.71 -10.31 -0.95
C PHE A 90 -3.32 -11.65 -1.35
N SER A 91 -4.45 -11.57 -2.02
CA SER A 91 -5.11 -12.72 -2.64
C SER A 91 -5.42 -12.43 -4.10
N VAL A 92 -5.46 -13.50 -4.87
CA VAL A 92 -5.74 -13.45 -6.31
C VAL A 92 -6.91 -14.36 -6.62
N GLN A 93 -7.90 -13.81 -7.31
CA GLN A 93 -9.03 -14.55 -7.85
C GLN A 93 -9.14 -14.25 -9.35
N VAL A 94 -9.07 -15.28 -10.17
CA VAL A 94 -9.22 -15.16 -11.63
C VAL A 94 -10.34 -16.10 -12.10
N PRO A 95 -11.54 -15.56 -12.37
CA PRO A 95 -12.64 -16.37 -12.88
C PRO A 95 -12.29 -16.99 -14.22
N GLY A 96 -12.61 -18.27 -14.38
CA GLY A 96 -12.42 -18.99 -15.65
C GLY A 96 -10.98 -19.35 -16.01
N ALA A 97 -9.98 -19.06 -15.16
CA ALA A 97 -8.58 -19.32 -15.48
C ALA A 97 -8.19 -20.81 -15.58
N LEU A 98 -8.96 -21.69 -14.95
CA LEU A 98 -8.70 -23.12 -14.87
C LEU A 98 -9.67 -23.92 -15.74
N GLY A 99 -9.75 -23.64 -17.05
CA GLY A 99 -10.62 -24.42 -17.95
C GLY A 99 -10.61 -23.94 -19.39
N GLY A 100 -10.99 -24.79 -20.32
CA GLY A 100 -11.19 -24.47 -21.74
C GLY A 100 -12.50 -23.73 -22.00
N SER A 101 -12.76 -23.43 -23.26
CA SER A 101 -13.91 -22.69 -23.78
C SER A 101 -15.25 -23.25 -23.24
N GLY A 102 -15.84 -22.54 -22.23
CA GLY A 102 -17.19 -22.89 -21.79
C GLY A 102 -17.44 -22.94 -20.27
N GLY A 103 -16.67 -22.26 -19.44
CA GLY A 103 -16.96 -22.18 -18.00
C GLY A 103 -15.85 -22.76 -17.11
N GLY A 104 -14.67 -22.22 -17.23
CA GLY A 104 -13.54 -22.67 -16.43
C GLY A 104 -13.70 -22.35 -14.93
N ARG A 105 -13.09 -23.21 -14.10
CA ARG A 105 -13.05 -22.99 -12.65
C ARG A 105 -12.22 -21.74 -12.32
N THR A 106 -12.59 -21.05 -11.28
CA THR A 106 -11.84 -19.90 -10.77
C THR A 106 -10.50 -20.35 -10.20
N LEU A 107 -9.43 -19.66 -10.54
CA LEU A 107 -8.14 -19.78 -9.86
C LEU A 107 -8.16 -18.87 -8.64
N GLU A 108 -7.85 -19.43 -7.48
CA GLU A 108 -7.76 -18.70 -6.21
C GLU A 108 -6.50 -19.09 -5.46
N TRP A 109 -5.78 -18.12 -4.94
CA TRP A 109 -4.64 -18.32 -4.06
C TRP A 109 -4.28 -17.03 -3.31
N SER A 110 -3.51 -17.15 -2.23
CA SER A 110 -2.98 -16.02 -1.47
C SER A 110 -1.49 -16.23 -1.19
N GLY A 111 -0.75 -15.14 -1.15
CA GLY A 111 0.70 -15.14 -0.95
C GLY A 111 1.17 -15.17 0.50
N THR A 112 0.27 -15.34 1.48
CA THR A 112 0.63 -15.22 2.90
C THR A 112 1.52 -16.36 3.40
N ASN A 113 1.19 -17.61 3.05
CA ASN A 113 1.95 -18.80 3.43
C ASN A 113 1.65 -19.97 2.49
N LEU A 114 2.37 -21.10 2.64
CA LEU A 114 2.19 -22.27 1.77
C LEU A 114 0.77 -22.83 1.82
N SER A 115 0.09 -22.81 2.95
CA SER A 115 -1.28 -23.32 3.04
C SER A 115 -2.26 -22.46 2.25
N THR A 116 -2.06 -21.13 2.22
CA THR A 116 -2.89 -20.22 1.45
C THR A 116 -2.53 -20.19 -0.04
N VAL A 117 -1.25 -20.39 -0.40
CA VAL A 117 -0.83 -20.59 -1.79
C VAL A 117 -1.53 -21.79 -2.40
N PHE A 118 -1.66 -22.89 -1.63
CA PHE A 118 -2.32 -24.13 -2.05
C PHE A 118 -3.70 -24.35 -1.41
N ALA A 119 -4.39 -23.28 -0.99
CA ALA A 119 -5.76 -23.34 -0.47
C ALA A 119 -6.68 -24.09 -1.45
N GLN A 120 -6.51 -23.86 -2.74
CA GLN A 120 -7.12 -24.64 -3.79
C GLN A 120 -6.22 -25.87 -4.10
N ARG A 121 -6.54 -27.03 -3.52
CA ARG A 121 -5.71 -28.24 -3.57
C ARG A 121 -5.36 -28.69 -5.00
N SER A 122 -6.23 -28.41 -5.99
CA SER A 122 -5.93 -28.69 -7.39
C SER A 122 -4.68 -27.96 -7.92
N ASN A 123 -4.27 -26.87 -7.28
CA ASN A 123 -3.08 -26.10 -7.66
C ASN A 123 -1.77 -26.87 -7.39
N LEU A 124 -1.78 -27.85 -6.45
CA LEU A 124 -0.62 -28.70 -6.17
C LEU A 124 -0.16 -29.53 -7.39
N VAL A 125 -1.09 -29.92 -8.24
CA VAL A 125 -0.83 -30.75 -9.42
C VAL A 125 -1.04 -30.00 -10.74
N ASN A 126 -1.23 -28.68 -10.69
CA ASN A 126 -1.41 -27.86 -11.88
C ASN A 126 -0.06 -27.32 -12.40
N PRO A 127 0.46 -27.84 -13.54
CA PRO A 127 1.77 -27.43 -14.02
C PRO A 127 1.86 -25.94 -14.42
N ARG A 128 0.74 -25.33 -14.86
CA ARG A 128 0.69 -23.91 -15.18
C ARG A 128 0.82 -23.05 -13.91
N PHE A 129 0.13 -23.44 -12.84
CA PHE A 129 0.21 -22.76 -11.56
C PHE A 129 1.62 -22.88 -10.95
N LEU A 130 2.19 -24.09 -10.96
CA LEU A 130 3.57 -24.32 -10.48
C LEU A 130 4.61 -23.56 -11.33
N GLY A 131 4.40 -23.48 -12.65
CA GLY A 131 5.22 -22.66 -13.54
C GLY A 131 5.15 -21.18 -13.17
N MET A 132 3.96 -20.65 -12.94
CA MET A 132 3.75 -19.27 -12.49
C MET A 132 4.47 -18.99 -11.15
N LEU A 133 4.35 -19.88 -10.16
CA LEU A 133 5.06 -19.72 -8.88
C LEU A 133 6.57 -19.69 -9.07
N ARG A 134 7.11 -20.60 -9.90
CA ARG A 134 8.54 -20.60 -10.21
C ARG A 134 8.99 -19.29 -10.86
N ASP A 135 8.22 -18.78 -11.80
CA ASP A 135 8.54 -17.54 -12.49
C ASP A 135 8.44 -16.34 -11.56
N LEU A 136 7.48 -16.30 -10.64
CA LEU A 136 7.37 -15.30 -9.57
C LEU A 136 8.62 -15.28 -8.68
N LEU A 137 9.07 -16.45 -8.23
CA LEU A 137 10.29 -16.56 -7.41
C LEU A 137 11.55 -16.12 -8.17
N ARG A 138 11.66 -16.47 -9.45
CA ARG A 138 12.77 -16.02 -10.31
C ARG A 138 12.74 -14.50 -10.51
N PHE A 139 11.57 -13.93 -10.76
CA PHE A 139 11.38 -12.49 -10.91
C PHE A 139 11.80 -11.75 -9.63
N ASN A 140 11.29 -12.18 -8.48
CA ASN A 140 11.65 -11.57 -7.19
C ASN A 140 13.18 -11.60 -6.96
N LYS A 141 13.81 -12.76 -7.20
CA LYS A 141 15.28 -12.90 -7.08
C LYS A 141 16.04 -11.98 -8.03
N LEU A 142 15.55 -11.81 -9.25
CA LEU A 142 16.15 -10.90 -10.22
C LEU A 142 16.02 -9.44 -9.78
N CYS A 143 14.82 -9.02 -9.38
CA CYS A 143 14.57 -7.66 -8.93
C CYS A 143 15.43 -7.31 -7.70
N THR A 144 15.52 -8.22 -6.71
CA THR A 144 16.38 -8.02 -5.54
C THR A 144 17.84 -7.80 -5.94
N ARG A 145 18.38 -8.64 -6.84
CA ARG A 145 19.76 -8.48 -7.32
C ARG A 145 19.99 -7.16 -8.06
N ILE A 146 19.03 -6.71 -8.86
CA ILE A 146 19.14 -5.43 -9.59
C ILE A 146 19.12 -4.27 -8.59
N ALA A 147 18.21 -4.31 -7.61
CA ALA A 147 18.12 -3.28 -6.59
C ALA A 147 19.38 -3.18 -5.73
N GLU A 148 19.97 -4.32 -5.33
CA GLU A 148 21.24 -4.38 -4.60
C GLU A 148 22.39 -3.75 -5.41
N LYS A 149 22.53 -4.14 -6.68
CA LYS A 149 23.58 -3.57 -7.55
C LYS A 149 23.43 -2.07 -7.80
N GLN A 150 22.20 -1.56 -7.86
CA GLN A 150 21.94 -0.12 -8.02
C GLN A 150 22.24 0.65 -6.73
N ALA A 151 21.95 0.06 -5.56
CA ALA A 151 22.30 0.65 -4.29
C ALA A 151 23.83 0.76 -4.10
N ASP A 152 24.57 -0.29 -4.47
CA ASP A 152 26.05 -0.29 -4.40
C ASP A 152 26.69 0.70 -5.40
N ALA A 153 26.04 0.98 -6.52
CA ALA A 153 26.55 1.93 -7.52
C ALA A 153 26.25 3.40 -7.20
N ALA A 154 25.39 3.65 -6.20
CA ALA A 154 24.99 4.99 -5.77
C ALA A 154 25.76 5.49 -4.52
N LEU A 155 26.64 4.66 -3.96
CA LEU A 155 27.57 4.94 -2.87
C LEU A 155 28.97 5.24 -3.41
#